data_67249e3730d4d482ad7fed4977649b42
#
_entry.id   67249e3730d4d482ad7fed4977649b42
#
_cell.length_a   1.000
_cell.length_b   1.000
_cell.length_c   1.000
_cell.angle_alpha   90.00
_cell.angle_beta   90.00
_cell.angle_gamma   90.00
#
_symmetry.space_group_name_H-M   'P 1'
#
loop_
_entity.id
_entity.type
_entity.pdbx_description
1 polymer ?
#
loop_
_entity_poly.entity_id
_entity_poly.type
_entity_poly.pdbx_seq_one_letter_code
_entity_poly.pdbx_strand_id
1 'polypeptide(L)'
;LFSRGWRIHVHEVSGVFPKGDFEACRSLIETLANLPDNARVLIDGLLLGGLSEQAEHHWRRLRIIVLVHHPVSEEPGLPNSEKKEFAKLEMGAYKMSIGVIVTSAFTARVLTDAGVDRRMVRIANPGTDSAELAVGPGDGAPPQLLTVAAIIPRKGHDVLVQALYKIRQLPWSWVCVGSLERERDFAEKIRKQVVERGISDRVTFIGECDRQTLDRSYAGSSIFVLPSYYEGFGMVLTEAISRGLPVVSTDAGAIRHTVPSKASLLVPPGDADALSEALGSLLDREVGMSENSRGPGAVRRRRLAAEARRVSDLLPTWRTAAEKLEVGILSLAPE
;
A
#
# COMPACT_ATOMS: atom_id res chain seq x y z
N LEU A 1 2.68 7.11 19.89
CA LEU A 1 3.53 6.79 21.04
C LEU A 1 3.80 8.01 21.93
N PHE A 2 4.05 9.21 21.39
CA PHE A 2 4.24 10.44 22.21
C PHE A 2 3.08 10.66 23.19
N SER A 3 1.82 10.58 22.72
CA SER A 3 0.62 10.70 23.57
C SER A 3 0.49 9.62 24.65
N ARG A 4 1.34 8.59 24.61
CA ARG A 4 1.43 7.48 25.55
C ARG A 4 2.64 7.57 26.48
N GLY A 5 3.33 8.71 26.53
CA GLY A 5 4.44 8.99 27.42
C GLY A 5 5.83 8.55 26.92
N TRP A 6 5.95 8.08 25.69
CA TRP A 6 7.25 7.73 25.11
C TRP A 6 8.06 8.98 24.74
N ARG A 7 9.34 9.00 25.09
CA ARG A 7 10.31 9.91 24.50
C ARG A 7 10.86 9.27 23.23
N ILE A 8 10.62 9.89 22.08
CA ILE A 8 11.03 9.37 20.78
C ILE A 8 11.97 10.37 20.14
N HIS A 9 13.12 9.88 19.70
CA HIS A 9 14.05 10.61 18.84
C HIS A 9 13.97 10.00 17.45
N VAL A 10 13.64 10.82 16.46
CA VAL A 10 13.59 10.40 15.04
C VAL A 10 14.90 10.80 14.38
N HIS A 11 15.55 9.83 13.77
CA HIS A 11 16.78 10.03 13.02
C HIS A 11 16.52 9.75 11.55
N GLU A 12 16.84 10.71 10.71
CA GLU A 12 16.81 10.53 9.26
C GLU A 12 18.17 10.00 8.78
N VAL A 13 18.13 8.94 7.97
CA VAL A 13 19.32 8.31 7.40
C VAL A 13 19.39 8.69 5.93
N SER A 14 20.46 9.36 5.52
CA SER A 14 20.68 9.78 4.14
C SER A 14 21.18 8.61 3.28
N GLY A 15 21.00 8.73 1.95
CA GLY A 15 21.48 7.75 0.97
C GLY A 15 20.38 7.18 0.08
N VAL A 16 20.75 6.25 -0.79
CA VAL A 16 19.85 5.60 -1.76
C VAL A 16 19.42 4.25 -1.22
N PHE A 17 18.15 4.08 -0.98
CA PHE A 17 17.54 2.82 -0.49
C PHE A 17 16.53 2.27 -1.50
N PRO A 18 16.28 0.94 -1.50
CA PRO A 18 16.73 -0.09 -0.53
C PRO A 18 18.12 -0.69 -0.78
N LYS A 19 18.80 -0.39 -1.91
CA LYS A 19 20.09 -1.04 -2.23
C LYS A 19 21.22 -0.65 -1.29
N GLY A 20 21.16 0.56 -0.75
CA GLY A 20 22.26 1.15 0.03
C GLY A 20 23.45 1.54 -0.85
N ASP A 21 23.81 2.81 -0.81
CA ASP A 21 25.04 3.32 -1.38
C ASP A 21 26.06 3.66 -0.28
N PHE A 22 27.18 4.23 -0.65
CA PHE A 22 28.23 4.64 0.32
C PHE A 22 27.67 5.62 1.37
N GLU A 23 26.84 6.56 0.95
CA GLU A 23 26.22 7.55 1.85
C GLU A 23 25.22 6.89 2.80
N ALA A 24 24.42 5.93 2.31
CA ALA A 24 23.49 5.16 3.13
C ALA A 24 24.23 4.38 4.24
N CYS A 25 25.31 3.70 3.88
CA CYS A 25 26.15 2.96 4.83
C CYS A 25 26.76 3.90 5.88
N ARG A 26 27.37 5.00 5.43
CA ARG A 26 28.00 6.00 6.31
C ARG A 26 26.99 6.62 7.27
N SER A 27 25.88 7.12 6.76
CA SER A 27 24.84 7.79 7.55
C SER A 27 24.21 6.84 8.58
N LEU A 28 23.97 5.56 8.20
CA LEU A 28 23.47 4.56 9.13
C LEU A 28 24.48 4.28 10.26
N ILE A 29 25.77 4.08 9.93
CA ILE A 29 26.83 3.85 10.94
C ILE A 29 26.92 5.03 11.90
N GLU A 30 26.99 6.27 11.39
CA GLU A 30 27.06 7.47 12.22
C GLU A 30 25.86 7.61 13.13
N THR A 31 24.66 7.35 12.62
CA THR A 31 23.42 7.35 13.42
C THR A 31 23.47 6.34 14.54
N LEU A 32 23.82 5.08 14.23
CA LEU A 32 23.89 4.02 15.24
C LEU A 32 25.01 4.27 16.25
N ALA A 33 26.17 4.78 15.83
CA ALA A 33 27.33 5.06 16.70
C ALA A 33 27.02 6.07 17.80
N ASN A 34 26.16 7.04 17.51
CA ASN A 34 25.78 8.11 18.45
C ASN A 34 24.74 7.67 19.49
N LEU A 35 24.19 6.46 19.41
CA LEU A 35 23.21 5.96 20.35
C LEU A 35 23.90 5.30 21.55
N PRO A 36 23.39 5.46 22.79
CA PRO A 36 23.94 4.80 23.96
C PRO A 36 23.72 3.27 23.90
N ASP A 37 24.61 2.52 24.57
CA ASP A 37 24.48 1.07 24.68
C ASP A 37 23.11 0.68 25.24
N ASN A 38 22.56 -0.43 24.74
CA ASN A 38 21.22 -0.93 25.07
C ASN A 38 20.05 0.00 24.71
N ALA A 39 20.29 1.08 23.94
CA ALA A 39 19.18 1.88 23.43
C ALA A 39 18.21 1.02 22.62
N ARG A 40 16.89 1.24 22.85
CA ARG A 40 15.85 0.63 22.02
C ARG A 40 15.73 1.38 20.71
N VAL A 41 15.91 0.70 19.60
CA VAL A 41 15.90 1.28 18.25
C VAL A 41 14.84 0.56 17.42
N LEU A 42 13.88 1.32 16.88
CA LEU A 42 12.99 0.83 15.85
C LEU A 42 13.55 1.31 14.50
N ILE A 43 13.99 0.40 13.66
CA ILE A 43 14.59 0.70 12.37
C ILE A 43 13.65 0.29 11.23
N ASP A 44 13.49 1.15 10.24
CA ASP A 44 12.74 0.82 9.02
C ASP A 44 13.50 -0.25 8.21
N GLY A 45 12.79 -1.27 7.77
CA GLY A 45 13.35 -2.37 6.96
C GLY A 45 13.95 -1.92 5.64
N LEU A 46 13.55 -0.77 5.08
CA LEU A 46 14.18 -0.20 3.89
C LEU A 46 15.66 0.17 4.11
N LEU A 47 16.05 0.49 5.36
CA LEU A 47 17.41 0.89 5.69
C LEU A 47 18.40 -0.29 5.71
N LEU A 48 17.91 -1.53 5.64
CA LEU A 48 18.76 -2.71 5.73
C LEU A 48 19.81 -2.79 4.61
N GLY A 49 19.56 -2.15 3.44
CA GLY A 49 20.56 -2.02 2.37
C GLY A 49 21.83 -1.26 2.77
N GLY A 50 21.76 -0.41 3.80
CA GLY A 50 22.91 0.30 4.37
C GLY A 50 23.72 -0.52 5.38
N LEU A 51 23.33 -1.77 5.68
CA LEU A 51 24.04 -2.63 6.62
C LEU A 51 25.41 -3.04 6.06
N SER A 52 26.45 -2.79 6.86
CA SER A 52 27.83 -3.21 6.61
C SER A 52 28.37 -3.91 7.86
N GLU A 53 29.55 -4.53 7.76
CA GLU A 53 30.20 -5.15 8.93
C GLU A 53 30.41 -4.16 10.09
N GLN A 54 30.69 -2.88 9.78
CA GLN A 54 30.83 -1.83 10.78
C GLN A 54 29.49 -1.51 11.45
N ALA A 55 28.40 -1.46 10.68
CA ALA A 55 27.05 -1.28 11.23
C ALA A 55 26.65 -2.46 12.13
N GLU A 56 27.06 -3.71 11.82
CA GLU A 56 26.81 -4.88 12.65
C GLU A 56 27.37 -4.75 14.06
N HIS A 57 28.55 -4.14 14.23
CA HIS A 57 29.13 -3.89 15.56
C HIS A 57 28.18 -3.05 16.42
N HIS A 58 27.65 -1.96 15.87
CA HIS A 58 26.68 -1.11 16.57
C HIS A 58 25.34 -1.82 16.77
N TRP A 59 24.93 -2.66 15.81
CA TRP A 59 23.70 -3.44 15.89
C TRP A 59 23.68 -4.35 17.12
N ARG A 60 24.80 -5.00 17.45
CA ARG A 60 24.93 -5.95 18.56
C ARG A 60 24.85 -5.29 19.95
N ARG A 61 25.26 -4.02 20.10
CA ARG A 61 25.19 -3.30 21.38
C ARG A 61 23.86 -2.59 21.64
N LEU A 62 23.00 -2.54 20.61
CA LEU A 62 21.69 -1.89 20.67
C LEU A 62 20.58 -2.92 20.74
N ARG A 63 19.40 -2.51 21.22
CA ARG A 63 18.19 -3.34 21.23
C ARG A 63 17.34 -3.02 19.99
N ILE A 64 17.75 -3.56 18.85
CA ILE A 64 17.15 -3.25 17.56
C ILE A 64 15.92 -4.11 17.31
N ILE A 65 14.83 -3.45 16.92
CA ILE A 65 13.61 -4.04 16.37
C ILE A 65 13.49 -3.55 14.92
N VAL A 66 13.31 -4.45 13.98
CA VAL A 66 13.11 -4.08 12.58
C VAL A 66 11.61 -3.93 12.29
N LEU A 67 11.21 -2.79 11.75
CA LEU A 67 9.85 -2.55 11.26
C LEU A 67 9.78 -2.89 9.76
N VAL A 68 9.03 -3.93 9.42
CA VAL A 68 8.93 -4.41 8.04
C VAL A 68 7.54 -4.08 7.49
N HIS A 69 7.49 -3.09 6.60
CA HIS A 69 6.30 -2.76 5.84
C HIS A 69 6.07 -3.78 4.72
N HIS A 70 7.16 -4.22 4.12
CA HIS A 70 7.22 -5.10 2.97
C HIS A 70 8.67 -5.58 2.79
N PRO A 71 8.93 -6.90 2.76
CA PRO A 71 10.28 -7.39 2.49
C PRO A 71 10.72 -6.97 1.08
N VAL A 72 11.89 -6.37 0.95
CA VAL A 72 12.41 -5.93 -0.36
C VAL A 72 12.63 -7.14 -1.29
N SER A 73 13.03 -8.27 -0.73
CA SER A 73 13.16 -9.53 -1.46
C SER A 73 11.87 -10.01 -2.14
N GLU A 74 10.70 -9.56 -1.69
CA GLU A 74 9.40 -9.87 -2.28
C GLU A 74 8.95 -8.84 -3.34
N GLU A 75 9.75 -7.79 -3.63
CA GLU A 75 9.38 -6.78 -4.62
C GLU A 75 9.21 -7.41 -6.01
N PRO A 76 8.02 -7.26 -6.63
CA PRO A 76 7.79 -7.74 -8.00
C PRO A 76 8.71 -7.04 -9.01
N GLY A 77 9.22 -7.81 -9.96
CA GLY A 77 10.07 -7.27 -11.04
C GLY A 77 11.56 -7.21 -10.71
N LEU A 78 11.98 -7.45 -9.46
CA LEU A 78 13.39 -7.59 -9.16
C LEU A 78 13.98 -8.87 -9.83
N PRO A 79 15.20 -8.80 -10.38
CA PRO A 79 15.93 -9.98 -10.84
C PRO A 79 16.11 -11.01 -9.71
N ASN A 80 16.10 -12.29 -10.05
CA ASN A 80 16.23 -13.36 -9.07
C ASN A 80 17.54 -13.28 -8.25
N SER A 81 18.62 -12.77 -8.84
CA SER A 81 19.90 -12.53 -8.14
C SER A 81 19.72 -11.49 -7.03
N GLU A 82 19.12 -10.33 -7.35
CA GLU A 82 18.87 -9.26 -6.39
C GLU A 82 17.89 -9.71 -5.28
N LYS A 83 16.84 -10.46 -5.61
CA LYS A 83 15.93 -11.03 -4.61
C LYS A 83 16.67 -11.90 -3.60
N LYS A 84 17.60 -12.75 -4.07
CA LYS A 84 18.42 -13.61 -3.18
C LYS A 84 19.37 -12.80 -2.30
N GLU A 85 19.95 -11.73 -2.83
CA GLU A 85 20.83 -10.84 -2.07
C GLU A 85 20.06 -10.12 -0.97
N PHE A 86 18.91 -9.51 -1.30
CA PHE A 86 18.04 -8.88 -0.30
C PHE A 86 17.54 -9.88 0.73
N ALA A 87 17.09 -11.07 0.32
CA ALA A 87 16.63 -12.10 1.26
C ALA A 87 17.74 -12.51 2.25
N LYS A 88 18.99 -12.64 1.78
CA LYS A 88 20.14 -12.94 2.66
C LYS A 88 20.41 -11.81 3.64
N LEU A 89 20.40 -10.57 3.17
CA LEU A 89 20.66 -9.37 3.97
C LEU A 89 19.56 -9.18 5.02
N GLU A 90 18.29 -9.21 4.60
CA GLU A 90 17.13 -9.11 5.48
C GLU A 90 17.14 -10.19 6.56
N MET A 91 17.37 -11.45 6.17
CA MET A 91 17.45 -12.57 7.12
C MET A 91 18.61 -12.43 8.10
N GLY A 92 19.77 -11.93 7.66
CA GLY A 92 20.89 -11.60 8.55
C GLY A 92 20.50 -10.56 9.58
N ALA A 93 19.89 -9.46 9.16
CA ALA A 93 19.43 -8.38 10.03
C ALA A 93 18.38 -8.86 11.03
N TYR A 94 17.38 -9.65 10.59
CA TYR A 94 16.33 -10.19 11.47
C TYR A 94 16.93 -11.09 12.56
N LYS A 95 17.89 -11.96 12.21
CA LYS A 95 18.56 -12.84 13.20
C LYS A 95 19.40 -12.09 14.23
N MET A 96 19.96 -10.95 13.85
CA MET A 96 20.74 -10.11 14.77
C MET A 96 19.88 -9.17 15.62
N SER A 97 18.63 -8.94 15.22
CA SER A 97 17.70 -8.08 15.95
C SER A 97 17.06 -8.81 17.13
N ILE A 98 16.52 -8.05 18.10
CA ILE A 98 15.74 -8.63 19.21
C ILE A 98 14.33 -8.99 18.78
N GLY A 99 13.88 -8.54 17.61
CA GLY A 99 12.59 -8.89 17.01
C GLY A 99 12.25 -8.08 15.79
N VAL A 100 11.13 -8.47 15.18
CA VAL A 100 10.60 -7.86 13.97
C VAL A 100 9.14 -7.49 14.19
N ILE A 101 8.77 -6.26 13.85
CA ILE A 101 7.37 -5.82 13.80
C ILE A 101 6.96 -5.69 12.35
N VAL A 102 5.85 -6.30 11.99
CA VAL A 102 5.31 -6.30 10.63
C VAL A 102 3.94 -5.63 10.58
N THR A 103 3.58 -5.10 9.42
CA THR A 103 2.32 -4.36 9.23
C THR A 103 1.11 -5.26 8.94
N SER A 104 1.32 -6.55 8.66
CA SER A 104 0.22 -7.47 8.36
C SER A 104 0.51 -8.92 8.78
N ALA A 105 -0.57 -9.70 8.97
CA ALA A 105 -0.47 -11.13 9.20
C ALA A 105 0.10 -11.87 7.97
N PHE A 106 -0.11 -11.32 6.77
CA PHE A 106 0.50 -11.85 5.55
C PHE A 106 2.01 -11.73 5.59
N THR A 107 2.54 -10.52 5.88
CA THR A 107 3.98 -10.29 6.01
C THR A 107 4.58 -11.14 7.12
N ALA A 108 3.87 -11.30 8.27
CA ALA A 108 4.33 -12.21 9.34
C ALA A 108 4.51 -13.64 8.84
N ARG A 109 3.57 -14.14 8.03
CA ARG A 109 3.67 -15.49 7.44
C ARG A 109 4.85 -15.57 6.47
N VAL A 110 5.00 -14.61 5.56
CA VAL A 110 6.13 -14.58 4.62
C VAL A 110 7.47 -14.68 5.37
N LEU A 111 7.65 -13.90 6.44
CA LEU A 111 8.89 -13.95 7.22
C LEU A 111 9.09 -15.28 7.95
N THR A 112 8.02 -15.84 8.52
CA THR A 112 8.12 -17.14 9.23
C THR A 112 8.37 -18.30 8.28
N ASP A 113 7.76 -18.29 7.10
CA ASP A 113 8.00 -19.30 6.05
C ASP A 113 9.44 -19.19 5.50
N ALA A 114 10.02 -17.97 5.49
CA ALA A 114 11.43 -17.74 5.17
C ALA A 114 12.40 -18.15 6.30
N GLY A 115 11.90 -18.55 7.48
CA GLY A 115 12.70 -19.06 8.59
C GLY A 115 12.98 -18.08 9.72
N VAL A 116 12.27 -16.96 9.80
CA VAL A 116 12.28 -16.09 10.99
C VAL A 116 11.50 -16.76 12.11
N ASP A 117 12.09 -16.85 13.31
CA ASP A 117 11.40 -17.43 14.46
C ASP A 117 10.11 -16.67 14.78
N ARG A 118 8.98 -17.38 14.78
CA ARG A 118 7.66 -16.79 15.07
C ARG A 118 7.62 -16.04 16.40
N ARG A 119 8.43 -16.46 17.37
CA ARG A 119 8.53 -15.79 18.68
C ARG A 119 9.13 -14.37 18.58
N MET A 120 9.88 -14.09 17.52
CA MET A 120 10.47 -12.77 17.25
C MET A 120 9.52 -11.85 16.46
N VAL A 121 8.43 -12.35 15.89
CA VAL A 121 7.55 -11.57 15.02
C VAL A 121 6.34 -11.04 15.80
N ARG A 122 6.07 -9.73 15.65
CA ARG A 122 4.87 -9.06 16.17
C ARG A 122 4.14 -8.37 15.02
N ILE A 123 2.82 -8.28 15.13
CA ILE A 123 1.99 -7.63 14.13
C ILE A 123 1.44 -6.32 14.70
N ALA A 124 1.73 -5.22 14.03
CA ALA A 124 1.17 -3.91 14.31
C ALA A 124 0.58 -3.34 13.00
N ASN A 125 -0.71 -3.60 12.76
CA ASN A 125 -1.38 -3.06 11.60
C ASN A 125 -1.42 -1.53 11.68
N PRO A 126 -1.22 -0.79 10.57
CA PRO A 126 -1.38 0.65 10.54
C PRO A 126 -2.83 1.06 10.81
N GLY A 127 -2.99 2.28 11.28
CA GLY A 127 -4.29 2.90 11.48
C GLY A 127 -4.84 3.50 10.20
N THR A 128 -6.13 3.81 10.23
CA THR A 128 -6.82 4.54 9.17
C THR A 128 -7.52 5.73 9.80
N ASP A 129 -7.39 6.90 9.16
CA ASP A 129 -8.12 8.08 9.60
C ASP A 129 -9.61 7.94 9.28
N SER A 130 -10.45 8.40 10.20
CA SER A 130 -11.85 8.62 9.90
C SER A 130 -11.98 9.71 8.84
N ALA A 131 -12.87 9.54 7.89
CA ALA A 131 -13.05 10.46 6.78
C ALA A 131 -14.52 10.60 6.41
N GLU A 132 -14.87 11.71 5.76
CA GLU A 132 -16.20 11.90 5.19
C GLU A 132 -16.46 10.87 4.06
N LEU A 133 -17.71 10.45 3.96
CA LEU A 133 -18.12 9.49 2.94
C LEU A 133 -18.06 10.12 1.55
N ALA A 134 -17.61 9.36 0.58
CA ALA A 134 -17.62 9.76 -0.82
C ALA A 134 -19.06 9.96 -1.31
N VAL A 135 -19.29 11.08 -1.99
CA VAL A 135 -20.58 11.46 -2.57
C VAL A 135 -20.69 11.11 -4.06
N GLY A 136 -19.53 10.84 -4.70
CA GLY A 136 -19.45 10.54 -6.13
C GLY A 136 -19.34 11.80 -7.00
N PRO A 137 -19.27 11.62 -8.33
CA PRO A 137 -18.96 12.69 -9.29
C PRO A 137 -20.12 13.68 -9.56
N GLY A 138 -21.26 13.56 -8.87
CA GLY A 138 -22.44 14.37 -9.10
C GLY A 138 -23.41 13.77 -10.12
N ASP A 139 -24.59 14.41 -10.22
CA ASP A 139 -25.68 13.93 -11.09
C ASP A 139 -25.30 14.04 -12.58
N GLY A 140 -25.61 12.99 -13.33
CA GLY A 140 -25.38 12.93 -14.78
C GLY A 140 -23.92 12.62 -15.19
N ALA A 141 -22.94 12.74 -14.31
CA ALA A 141 -21.56 12.37 -14.60
C ALA A 141 -21.36 10.84 -14.59
N PRO A 142 -20.42 10.31 -15.41
CA PRO A 142 -20.10 8.90 -15.38
C PRO A 142 -19.45 8.52 -14.03
N PRO A 143 -19.59 7.26 -13.59
CA PRO A 143 -18.90 6.78 -12.40
C PRO A 143 -17.39 7.04 -12.47
N GLN A 144 -16.84 7.70 -11.46
CA GLN A 144 -15.42 7.99 -11.38
C GLN A 144 -14.67 6.87 -10.66
N LEU A 145 -13.66 6.32 -11.31
CA LEU A 145 -12.68 5.41 -10.73
C LEU A 145 -11.55 6.23 -10.13
N LEU A 146 -11.03 5.82 -8.98
CA LEU A 146 -9.89 6.45 -8.34
C LEU A 146 -8.78 5.43 -8.10
N THR A 147 -7.56 5.81 -8.45
CA THR A 147 -6.34 5.13 -8.01
C THR A 147 -5.47 6.11 -7.23
N VAL A 148 -5.04 5.74 -6.05
CA VAL A 148 -4.09 6.53 -5.23
C VAL A 148 -2.83 5.69 -5.03
N ALA A 149 -1.83 5.94 -5.86
CA ALA A 149 -0.54 5.26 -5.83
C ALA A 149 0.47 5.96 -6.73
N ALA A 150 1.76 5.92 -6.39
CA ALA A 150 2.81 6.25 -7.35
C ALA A 150 2.71 5.36 -8.60
N ILE A 151 2.96 5.91 -9.77
CA ILE A 151 2.93 5.13 -11.02
C ILE A 151 4.23 4.36 -11.16
N ILE A 152 4.24 3.18 -10.57
CA ILE A 152 5.35 2.22 -10.59
C ILE A 152 4.83 0.84 -11.01
N PRO A 153 5.68 -0.05 -11.55
CA PRO A 153 5.27 -1.37 -12.07
C PRO A 153 4.44 -2.17 -11.08
N ARG A 154 4.85 -2.21 -9.82
CA ARG A 154 4.16 -2.98 -8.76
C ARG A 154 2.69 -2.61 -8.56
N LYS A 155 2.28 -1.38 -8.90
CA LYS A 155 0.91 -0.90 -8.69
C LYS A 155 -0.05 -1.25 -9.84
N GLY A 156 0.44 -1.84 -10.94
CA GLY A 156 -0.37 -2.44 -11.98
C GLY A 156 -1.17 -1.45 -12.84
N HIS A 157 -0.71 -0.20 -12.99
CA HIS A 157 -1.39 0.80 -13.81
C HIS A 157 -1.51 0.37 -15.28
N ASP A 158 -0.56 -0.40 -15.79
CA ASP A 158 -0.58 -0.98 -17.14
C ASP A 158 -1.72 -2.00 -17.30
N VAL A 159 -1.97 -2.82 -16.28
CA VAL A 159 -3.10 -3.76 -16.23
C VAL A 159 -4.42 -2.99 -16.21
N LEU A 160 -4.49 -1.89 -15.42
CA LEU A 160 -5.69 -1.05 -15.36
C LEU A 160 -5.99 -0.38 -16.70
N VAL A 161 -5.00 0.18 -17.38
CA VAL A 161 -5.17 0.79 -18.71
C VAL A 161 -5.69 -0.25 -19.73
N GLN A 162 -5.17 -1.49 -19.69
CA GLN A 162 -5.66 -2.57 -20.53
C GLN A 162 -7.12 -2.92 -20.21
N ALA A 163 -7.47 -3.07 -18.95
CA ALA A 163 -8.82 -3.38 -18.50
C ALA A 163 -9.81 -2.28 -18.90
N LEU A 164 -9.46 -1.01 -18.67
CA LEU A 164 -10.30 0.14 -19.05
C LEU A 164 -10.54 0.24 -20.56
N TYR A 165 -9.53 -0.07 -21.37
CA TYR A 165 -9.71 -0.13 -22.81
C TYR A 165 -10.72 -1.20 -23.24
N LYS A 166 -10.73 -2.38 -22.58
CA LYS A 166 -11.68 -3.46 -22.89
C LYS A 166 -13.13 -3.04 -22.62
N ILE A 167 -13.35 -2.19 -21.62
CA ILE A 167 -14.68 -1.67 -21.24
C ILE A 167 -14.89 -0.21 -21.68
N ARG A 168 -14.20 0.27 -22.71
CA ARG A 168 -14.30 1.67 -23.19
C ARG A 168 -15.69 2.08 -23.67
N GLN A 169 -16.55 1.12 -24.01
CA GLN A 169 -17.96 1.37 -24.38
C GLN A 169 -18.84 1.72 -23.16
N LEU A 170 -18.41 1.39 -21.92
CA LEU A 170 -19.13 1.71 -20.72
C LEU A 170 -18.81 3.14 -20.23
N PRO A 171 -19.73 3.80 -19.49
CA PRO A 171 -19.48 5.13 -18.95
C PRO A 171 -18.60 5.05 -17.72
N TRP A 172 -17.40 5.62 -17.79
CA TRP A 172 -16.47 5.78 -16.65
C TRP A 172 -15.54 6.96 -16.92
N SER A 173 -14.99 7.51 -15.85
CA SER A 173 -13.78 8.33 -15.85
C SER A 173 -12.78 7.75 -14.86
N TRP A 174 -11.49 8.04 -15.04
CA TRP A 174 -10.43 7.58 -14.13
C TRP A 174 -9.55 8.73 -13.70
N VAL A 175 -9.40 8.89 -12.38
CA VAL A 175 -8.47 9.81 -11.73
C VAL A 175 -7.37 9.01 -11.09
N CYS A 176 -6.12 9.37 -11.40
CA CYS A 176 -4.92 8.76 -10.85
C CYS A 176 -4.14 9.82 -10.05
N VAL A 177 -3.97 9.58 -8.75
CA VAL A 177 -3.25 10.45 -7.82
C VAL A 177 -2.00 9.72 -7.33
N GLY A 178 -0.84 10.37 -7.42
CA GLY A 178 0.43 9.86 -6.92
C GLY A 178 1.61 10.20 -7.82
N SER A 179 2.81 9.95 -7.33
CA SER A 179 4.05 10.36 -7.99
C SER A 179 4.16 9.84 -9.42
N LEU A 180 4.53 10.74 -10.32
CA LEU A 180 4.88 10.46 -11.72
C LEU A 180 6.40 10.40 -11.93
N GLU A 181 7.15 10.81 -10.90
CA GLU A 181 8.60 10.97 -10.98
C GLU A 181 9.38 9.80 -10.37
N ARG A 182 8.71 8.99 -9.55
CA ARG A 182 9.36 7.87 -8.84
C ARG A 182 9.90 6.79 -9.78
N GLU A 183 9.18 6.53 -10.89
CA GLU A 183 9.55 5.65 -12.00
C GLU A 183 9.10 6.33 -13.30
N ARG A 184 9.82 7.38 -13.67
CA ARG A 184 9.44 8.31 -14.74
C ARG A 184 9.17 7.62 -16.07
N ASP A 185 10.06 6.73 -16.49
CA ASP A 185 9.94 5.99 -17.75
C ASP A 185 8.67 5.12 -17.77
N PHE A 186 8.34 4.51 -16.64
CA PHE A 186 7.11 3.72 -16.52
C PHE A 186 5.87 4.63 -16.54
N ALA A 187 5.89 5.76 -15.87
CA ALA A 187 4.79 6.73 -15.89
C ALA A 187 4.55 7.30 -17.31
N GLU A 188 5.61 7.61 -18.05
CA GLU A 188 5.52 8.04 -19.45
C GLU A 188 4.95 6.92 -20.34
N LYS A 189 5.37 5.67 -20.14
CA LYS A 189 4.81 4.50 -20.83
C LYS A 189 3.29 4.38 -20.60
N ILE A 190 2.83 4.57 -19.36
CA ILE A 190 1.39 4.52 -19.01
C ILE A 190 0.64 5.64 -19.72
N ARG A 191 1.14 6.87 -19.70
CA ARG A 191 0.53 8.00 -20.41
C ARG A 191 0.42 7.74 -21.92
N LYS A 192 1.49 7.22 -22.52
CA LYS A 192 1.51 6.85 -23.94
C LYS A 192 0.46 5.78 -24.26
N GLN A 193 0.34 4.75 -23.43
CA GLN A 193 -0.68 3.73 -23.60
C GLN A 193 -2.11 4.29 -23.55
N VAL A 194 -2.38 5.25 -22.67
CA VAL A 194 -3.68 5.92 -22.58
C VAL A 194 -4.00 6.66 -23.88
N VAL A 195 -3.02 7.38 -24.47
CA VAL A 195 -3.16 8.08 -25.76
C VAL A 195 -3.38 7.10 -26.90
N GLU A 196 -2.52 6.08 -27.02
CA GLU A 196 -2.58 5.08 -28.10
C GLU A 196 -3.90 4.29 -28.11
N ARG A 197 -4.53 4.13 -26.97
CA ARG A 197 -5.83 3.46 -26.82
C ARG A 197 -7.03 4.40 -27.02
N GLY A 198 -6.79 5.70 -27.23
CA GLY A 198 -7.87 6.68 -27.47
C GLY A 198 -8.81 6.86 -26.27
N ILE A 199 -8.30 6.80 -25.04
CA ILE A 199 -9.08 6.98 -23.81
C ILE A 199 -8.64 8.21 -22.99
N SER A 200 -7.84 9.10 -23.57
CA SER A 200 -7.22 10.24 -22.88
C SER A 200 -8.23 11.24 -22.32
N ASP A 201 -9.36 11.42 -22.98
CA ASP A 201 -10.46 12.30 -22.57
C ASP A 201 -11.15 11.86 -21.28
N ARG A 202 -10.90 10.65 -20.84
CA ARG A 202 -11.51 10.01 -19.67
C ARG A 202 -10.52 9.76 -18.53
N VAL A 203 -9.25 10.13 -18.69
CA VAL A 203 -8.15 9.85 -17.74
C VAL A 203 -7.50 11.14 -17.29
N THR A 204 -7.41 11.31 -15.96
CA THR A 204 -6.74 12.46 -15.36
C THR A 204 -5.61 11.98 -14.44
N PHE A 205 -4.38 12.39 -14.75
CA PHE A 205 -3.22 12.19 -13.89
C PHE A 205 -2.97 13.47 -13.10
N ILE A 206 -3.17 13.43 -11.78
CA ILE A 206 -2.99 14.59 -10.90
C ILE A 206 -1.52 14.75 -10.49
N GLY A 207 -0.78 13.64 -10.38
CA GLY A 207 0.53 13.65 -9.77
C GLY A 207 0.45 13.63 -8.24
N GLU A 208 1.54 14.03 -7.57
CA GLU A 208 1.52 14.27 -6.13
C GLU A 208 0.71 15.52 -5.82
N CYS A 209 -0.08 15.49 -4.76
CA CYS A 209 -0.97 16.57 -4.40
C CYS A 209 -1.07 16.75 -2.89
N ASP A 210 -1.62 17.89 -2.46
CA ASP A 210 -1.94 18.17 -1.08
C ASP A 210 -3.12 17.33 -0.56
N ARG A 211 -3.28 17.32 0.75
CA ARG A 211 -4.36 16.59 1.43
C ARG A 211 -5.74 17.00 0.95
N GLN A 212 -5.97 18.29 0.71
CA GLN A 212 -7.27 18.79 0.28
C GLN A 212 -7.66 18.26 -1.12
N THR A 213 -6.70 18.23 -2.05
CA THR A 213 -6.88 17.69 -3.40
C THR A 213 -7.11 16.18 -3.36
N LEU A 214 -6.38 15.47 -2.50
CA LEU A 214 -6.57 14.03 -2.27
C LEU A 214 -7.98 13.75 -1.73
N ASP A 215 -8.41 14.48 -0.69
CA ASP A 215 -9.74 14.29 -0.10
C ASP A 215 -10.86 14.61 -1.11
N ARG A 216 -10.70 15.64 -1.95
CA ARG A 216 -11.65 15.92 -3.07
C ARG A 216 -11.68 14.79 -4.09
N SER A 217 -10.53 14.19 -4.41
CA SER A 217 -10.44 13.06 -5.33
C SER A 217 -11.19 11.84 -4.79
N TYR A 218 -11.05 11.55 -3.52
CA TYR A 218 -11.84 10.49 -2.87
C TYR A 218 -13.33 10.83 -2.85
N ALA A 219 -13.70 12.05 -2.43
CA ALA A 219 -15.10 12.48 -2.29
C ALA A 219 -15.87 12.39 -3.61
N GLY A 220 -15.22 12.76 -4.74
CA GLY A 220 -15.81 12.70 -6.08
C GLY A 220 -15.83 11.32 -6.71
N SER A 221 -15.36 10.27 -6.04
CA SER A 221 -15.20 8.95 -6.63
C SER A 221 -16.36 8.01 -6.35
N SER A 222 -16.55 7.04 -7.23
CA SER A 222 -17.57 5.99 -7.14
C SER A 222 -16.99 4.60 -6.82
N ILE A 223 -15.74 4.36 -7.22
CA ILE A 223 -15.05 3.08 -7.08
C ILE A 223 -13.57 3.38 -6.86
N PHE A 224 -12.95 2.72 -5.90
CA PHE A 224 -11.50 2.71 -5.75
C PHE A 224 -10.91 1.50 -6.46
N VAL A 225 -9.87 1.71 -7.27
CA VAL A 225 -9.22 0.66 -8.07
C VAL A 225 -7.72 0.66 -7.82
N LEU A 226 -7.16 -0.48 -7.42
CA LEU A 226 -5.71 -0.65 -7.25
C LEU A 226 -5.30 -2.09 -7.61
N PRO A 227 -4.92 -2.38 -8.85
CA PRO A 227 -4.57 -3.73 -9.29
C PRO A 227 -3.10 -4.07 -9.02
N SER A 228 -2.63 -3.85 -7.80
CA SER A 228 -1.24 -4.08 -7.42
C SER A 228 -0.83 -5.54 -7.58
N TYR A 229 0.41 -5.77 -7.97
CA TYR A 229 1.04 -7.09 -7.96
C TYR A 229 1.45 -7.56 -6.56
N TYR A 230 1.62 -6.62 -5.63
CA TYR A 230 1.93 -6.91 -4.23
C TYR A 230 1.60 -5.71 -3.33
N GLU A 231 1.07 -6.00 -2.13
CA GLU A 231 0.91 -5.04 -1.03
C GLU A 231 1.29 -5.69 0.29
N GLY A 232 2.11 -5.01 1.08
CA GLY A 232 2.44 -5.42 2.45
C GLY A 232 1.27 -5.21 3.42
N PHE A 233 0.46 -4.18 3.17
CA PHE A 233 -0.81 -3.89 3.86
C PHE A 233 -1.83 -3.26 2.90
N GLY A 234 -1.46 -2.14 2.23
CA GLY A 234 -2.34 -1.41 1.32
C GLY A 234 -3.19 -0.37 2.05
N MET A 235 -2.55 0.60 2.72
CA MET A 235 -3.23 1.66 3.48
C MET A 235 -4.30 2.40 2.67
N VAL A 236 -4.02 2.72 1.40
CA VAL A 236 -4.96 3.41 0.51
C VAL A 236 -6.27 2.62 0.29
N LEU A 237 -6.24 1.30 0.44
CA LEU A 237 -7.43 0.44 0.38
C LEU A 237 -8.32 0.67 1.62
N THR A 238 -7.72 0.76 2.80
CA THR A 238 -8.48 1.08 4.03
C THR A 238 -8.94 2.53 4.04
N GLU A 239 -8.19 3.45 3.46
CA GLU A 239 -8.62 4.84 3.24
C GLU A 239 -9.82 4.94 2.30
N ALA A 240 -9.89 4.11 1.27
CA ALA A 240 -11.06 4.01 0.40
C ALA A 240 -12.29 3.46 1.14
N ILE A 241 -12.09 2.39 1.92
CA ILE A 241 -13.15 1.80 2.76
C ILE A 241 -13.64 2.79 3.81
N SER A 242 -12.76 3.58 4.46
CA SER A 242 -13.17 4.59 5.45
C SER A 242 -14.09 5.66 4.85
N ARG A 243 -13.98 5.89 3.54
CA ARG A 243 -14.84 6.81 2.77
C ARG A 243 -16.07 6.13 2.15
N GLY A 244 -16.31 4.86 2.45
CA GLY A 244 -17.45 4.11 1.92
C GLY A 244 -17.33 3.75 0.44
N LEU A 245 -16.11 3.76 -0.13
CA LEU A 245 -15.90 3.37 -1.53
C LEU A 245 -15.82 1.84 -1.67
N PRO A 246 -16.52 1.25 -2.64
CA PRO A 246 -16.26 -0.13 -3.04
C PRO A 246 -14.86 -0.23 -3.65
N VAL A 247 -14.17 -1.32 -3.35
CA VAL A 247 -12.81 -1.57 -3.79
C VAL A 247 -12.78 -2.63 -4.89
N VAL A 248 -12.09 -2.36 -5.99
CA VAL A 248 -11.67 -3.36 -6.98
C VAL A 248 -10.16 -3.45 -6.92
N SER A 249 -9.63 -4.63 -6.61
CA SER A 249 -8.20 -4.84 -6.43
C SER A 249 -7.81 -6.27 -6.81
N THR A 250 -6.56 -6.62 -6.56
CA THR A 250 -6.06 -7.98 -6.77
C THR A 250 -6.06 -8.77 -5.48
N ASP A 251 -5.95 -10.10 -5.60
CA ASP A 251 -5.75 -11.01 -4.48
C ASP A 251 -4.25 -11.19 -4.15
N ALA A 252 -3.49 -10.10 -4.17
CA ALA A 252 -2.05 -10.11 -4.01
C ALA A 252 -1.61 -9.65 -2.62
N GLY A 253 -0.62 -10.32 -2.05
CA GLY A 253 -0.04 -9.93 -0.77
C GLY A 253 -1.06 -9.92 0.37
N ALA A 254 -1.10 -8.81 1.11
CA ALA A 254 -2.01 -8.65 2.24
C ALA A 254 -3.42 -8.18 1.85
N ILE A 255 -3.71 -7.88 0.58
CA ILE A 255 -4.97 -7.24 0.15
C ILE A 255 -6.21 -7.99 0.63
N ARG A 256 -6.24 -9.32 0.45
CA ARG A 256 -7.37 -10.17 0.91
C ARG A 256 -7.67 -10.03 2.42
N HIS A 257 -6.64 -9.72 3.20
CA HIS A 257 -6.76 -9.57 4.67
C HIS A 257 -7.01 -8.11 5.09
N THR A 258 -6.78 -7.17 4.18
CA THR A 258 -6.92 -5.74 4.43
C THR A 258 -8.30 -5.23 4.07
N VAL A 259 -8.90 -5.75 2.98
CA VAL A 259 -10.22 -5.29 2.52
C VAL A 259 -11.33 -6.30 2.87
N PRO A 260 -12.49 -5.82 3.33
CA PRO A 260 -13.65 -6.68 3.58
C PRO A 260 -14.17 -7.30 2.27
N SER A 261 -14.38 -8.61 2.24
CA SER A 261 -14.81 -9.34 1.05
C SER A 261 -16.18 -8.88 0.51
N LYS A 262 -17.06 -8.36 1.38
CA LYS A 262 -18.37 -7.84 1.00
C LYS A 262 -18.33 -6.42 0.44
N ALA A 263 -17.22 -5.70 0.63
CA ALA A 263 -17.00 -4.34 0.12
C ALA A 263 -16.03 -4.29 -1.07
N SER A 264 -15.56 -5.46 -1.54
CA SER A 264 -14.52 -5.53 -2.56
C SER A 264 -14.78 -6.61 -3.60
N LEU A 265 -14.17 -6.42 -4.78
CA LEU A 265 -13.98 -7.45 -5.81
C LEU A 265 -12.47 -7.65 -5.98
N LEU A 266 -12.00 -8.87 -5.77
CA LEU A 266 -10.60 -9.22 -5.91
C LEU A 266 -10.41 -10.13 -7.12
N VAL A 267 -9.39 -9.83 -7.94
CA VAL A 267 -9.04 -10.57 -9.16
C VAL A 267 -7.59 -11.05 -9.09
N PRO A 268 -7.16 -12.01 -9.91
CA PRO A 268 -5.76 -12.39 -9.98
C PRO A 268 -4.87 -11.20 -10.38
N PRO A 269 -3.67 -11.04 -9.80
CA PRO A 269 -2.74 -9.99 -10.20
C PRO A 269 -2.28 -10.18 -11.65
N GLY A 270 -2.19 -9.07 -12.39
CA GLY A 270 -1.79 -9.07 -13.80
C GLY A 270 -2.89 -9.47 -14.79
N ASP A 271 -4.07 -9.87 -14.32
CA ASP A 271 -5.19 -10.31 -15.16
C ASP A 271 -6.09 -9.13 -15.54
N ALA A 272 -5.83 -8.55 -16.72
CA ALA A 272 -6.62 -7.43 -17.24
C ALA A 272 -8.03 -7.86 -17.69
N ASP A 273 -8.25 -9.12 -18.02
CA ASP A 273 -9.57 -9.64 -18.37
C ASP A 273 -10.46 -9.73 -17.14
N ALA A 274 -10.00 -10.40 -16.11
CA ALA A 274 -10.72 -10.48 -14.84
C ALA A 274 -10.97 -9.08 -14.24
N LEU A 275 -9.99 -8.16 -14.34
CA LEU A 275 -10.16 -6.77 -13.88
C LEU A 275 -11.23 -6.04 -14.69
N SER A 276 -11.26 -6.22 -16.02
CA SER A 276 -12.27 -5.60 -16.89
C SER A 276 -13.68 -6.13 -16.60
N GLU A 277 -13.83 -7.43 -16.35
CA GLU A 277 -15.09 -8.05 -15.96
C GLU A 277 -15.58 -7.54 -14.59
N ALA A 278 -14.68 -7.47 -13.60
CA ALA A 278 -15.00 -6.95 -12.28
C ALA A 278 -15.49 -5.49 -12.36
N LEU A 279 -14.76 -4.62 -13.06
CA LEU A 279 -15.14 -3.22 -13.28
C LEU A 279 -16.42 -3.11 -14.09
N GLY A 280 -16.55 -3.85 -15.19
CA GLY A 280 -17.74 -3.89 -16.04
C GLY A 280 -18.99 -4.21 -15.24
N SER A 281 -18.90 -5.19 -14.34
CA SER A 281 -20.02 -5.59 -13.46
C SER A 281 -20.51 -4.51 -12.49
N LEU A 282 -19.73 -3.45 -12.28
CA LEU A 282 -20.08 -2.28 -11.46
C LEU A 282 -20.51 -1.08 -12.30
N LEU A 283 -20.21 -1.08 -13.60
CA LEU A 283 -20.44 0.03 -14.53
C LEU A 283 -21.58 -0.28 -15.52
N ASP A 284 -21.98 -1.55 -15.62
CA ASP A 284 -22.92 -2.04 -16.61
C ASP A 284 -24.29 -1.36 -16.49
N ARG A 285 -24.88 -1.05 -17.66
CA ARG A 285 -26.24 -0.56 -17.82
C ARG A 285 -27.05 -1.58 -18.63
N GLU A 286 -28.24 -1.91 -18.19
CA GLU A 286 -29.14 -2.67 -19.04
C GLU A 286 -29.48 -1.91 -20.31
N VAL A 287 -29.42 -2.59 -21.43
CA VAL A 287 -29.79 -2.04 -22.75
C VAL A 287 -31.26 -1.60 -22.70
N GLY A 288 -31.54 -0.32 -23.00
CA GLY A 288 -32.89 0.23 -23.04
C GLY A 288 -33.36 0.99 -21.79
N MET A 289 -32.54 1.10 -20.76
CA MET A 289 -32.87 1.90 -19.57
C MET A 289 -32.58 3.39 -19.80
N SER A 290 -33.49 4.27 -19.32
CA SER A 290 -33.28 5.73 -19.30
C SER A 290 -32.05 6.11 -18.46
N GLU A 291 -31.46 7.29 -18.67
CA GLU A 291 -30.28 7.77 -17.93
C GLU A 291 -30.47 7.76 -16.40
N ASN A 292 -31.71 7.86 -15.91
CA ASN A 292 -32.08 7.78 -14.49
C ASN A 292 -32.32 6.35 -13.98
N SER A 293 -32.20 5.33 -14.84
CA SER A 293 -32.45 3.94 -14.44
C SER A 293 -31.26 3.36 -13.66
N ARG A 294 -31.59 2.70 -12.55
CA ARG A 294 -30.64 2.05 -11.67
C ARG A 294 -30.24 0.69 -12.23
N GLY A 295 -29.41 0.65 -13.27
CA GLY A 295 -28.93 -0.59 -13.86
C GLY A 295 -28.23 -1.52 -12.84
N PRO A 296 -28.08 -2.82 -13.18
CA PRO A 296 -27.54 -3.84 -12.27
C PRO A 296 -26.17 -3.49 -11.72
N GLY A 297 -25.29 -2.87 -12.50
CA GLY A 297 -23.99 -2.42 -12.05
C GLY A 297 -24.06 -1.33 -10.98
N ALA A 298 -24.98 -0.36 -11.13
CA ALA A 298 -25.20 0.67 -10.12
C ALA A 298 -25.78 0.08 -8.81
N VAL A 299 -26.65 -0.93 -8.91
CA VAL A 299 -27.18 -1.64 -7.72
C VAL A 299 -26.06 -2.38 -7.01
N ARG A 300 -25.24 -3.12 -7.75
CA ARG A 300 -24.09 -3.87 -7.20
C ARG A 300 -23.08 -2.93 -6.55
N ARG A 301 -22.72 -1.83 -7.20
CA ARG A 301 -21.81 -0.80 -6.67
C ARG A 301 -22.31 -0.22 -5.36
N ARG A 302 -23.61 0.16 -5.28
CA ARG A 302 -24.22 0.64 -4.04
C ARG A 302 -24.22 -0.39 -2.92
N ARG A 303 -24.42 -1.67 -3.24
CA ARG A 303 -24.36 -2.74 -2.24
C ARG A 303 -22.96 -2.85 -1.64
N LEU A 304 -21.92 -2.84 -2.46
CA LEU A 304 -20.53 -2.85 -1.99
C LEU A 304 -20.19 -1.59 -1.18
N ALA A 305 -20.65 -0.42 -1.64
CA ALA A 305 -20.47 0.85 -0.93
C ALA A 305 -21.18 0.84 0.45
N ALA A 306 -22.39 0.29 0.54
CA ALA A 306 -23.09 0.16 1.80
C ALA A 306 -22.33 -0.73 2.80
N GLU A 307 -21.70 -1.82 2.32
CA GLU A 307 -20.85 -2.65 3.17
C GLU A 307 -19.56 -1.95 3.56
N ALA A 308 -18.91 -1.18 2.66
CA ALA A 308 -17.77 -0.36 3.00
C ALA A 308 -18.10 0.64 4.11
N ARG A 309 -19.23 1.36 4.00
CA ARG A 309 -19.72 2.27 5.04
C ARG A 309 -19.98 1.57 6.37
N ARG A 310 -20.58 0.38 6.33
CA ARG A 310 -20.89 -0.39 7.55
C ARG A 310 -19.64 -0.78 8.34
N VAL A 311 -18.52 -1.01 7.66
CA VAL A 311 -17.26 -1.44 8.29
C VAL A 311 -16.26 -0.30 8.49
N SER A 312 -16.51 0.90 7.98
CA SER A 312 -15.60 2.04 8.09
C SER A 312 -15.23 2.35 9.54
N ASP A 313 -16.22 2.34 10.45
CA ASP A 313 -16.02 2.60 11.87
C ASP A 313 -15.32 1.45 12.63
N LEU A 314 -15.18 0.29 11.98
CA LEU A 314 -14.48 -0.88 12.53
C LEU A 314 -13.00 -0.93 12.13
N LEU A 315 -12.56 -0.04 11.25
CA LEU A 315 -11.15 0.03 10.84
C LEU A 315 -10.26 0.42 12.03
N PRO A 316 -9.04 -0.16 12.12
CA PRO A 316 -8.10 0.22 13.17
C PRO A 316 -7.77 1.72 13.10
N THR A 317 -7.85 2.42 14.20
CA THR A 317 -7.40 3.81 14.30
C THR A 317 -5.89 3.88 14.51
N TRP A 318 -5.28 5.04 14.28
CA TRP A 318 -3.87 5.28 14.62
C TRP A 318 -3.58 5.10 16.12
N ARG A 319 -4.57 5.33 17.00
CA ARG A 319 -4.47 5.01 18.41
C ARG A 319 -4.29 3.51 18.63
N THR A 320 -5.15 2.70 18.02
CA THR A 320 -5.06 1.23 18.11
C THR A 320 -3.75 0.70 17.50
N ALA A 321 -3.30 1.31 16.39
CA ALA A 321 -2.02 0.97 15.79
C ALA A 321 -0.84 1.27 16.73
N ALA A 322 -0.85 2.44 17.38
CA ALA A 322 0.17 2.81 18.36
C ALA A 322 0.18 1.88 19.57
N GLU A 323 -0.99 1.45 20.06
CA GLU A 323 -1.11 0.48 21.15
C GLU A 323 -0.50 -0.88 20.78
N LYS A 324 -0.81 -1.38 19.59
CA LYS A 324 -0.22 -2.64 19.11
C LYS A 324 1.30 -2.53 18.92
N LEU A 325 1.77 -1.40 18.39
CA LEU A 325 3.20 -1.13 18.23
C LEU A 325 3.90 -1.10 19.59
N GLU A 326 3.34 -0.40 20.59
CA GLU A 326 3.86 -0.34 21.94
C GLU A 326 3.95 -1.73 22.58
N VAL A 327 2.86 -2.49 22.55
CA VAL A 327 2.83 -3.87 23.06
C VAL A 327 3.87 -4.73 22.35
N GLY A 328 4.01 -4.58 21.03
CA GLY A 328 5.03 -5.25 20.23
C GLY A 328 6.44 -4.95 20.71
N ILE A 329 6.78 -3.67 20.88
CA ILE A 329 8.08 -3.22 21.35
C ILE A 329 8.37 -3.75 22.77
N LEU A 330 7.44 -3.57 23.70
CA LEU A 330 7.62 -4.01 25.09
C LEU A 330 7.76 -5.52 25.23
N SER A 331 7.03 -6.29 24.43
CA SER A 331 7.11 -7.76 24.45
C SER A 331 8.39 -8.33 23.86
N LEU A 332 9.07 -7.57 22.97
CA LEU A 332 10.37 -7.95 22.37
C LEU A 332 11.55 -7.41 23.19
N ALA A 333 11.35 -6.28 23.87
CA ALA A 333 12.36 -5.57 24.63
C ALA A 333 11.83 -5.26 26.04
N PRO A 334 11.57 -6.26 26.88
CA PRO A 334 11.19 -6.01 28.27
C PRO A 334 12.27 -5.15 28.98
N GLU A 335 11.87 -4.41 30.02
CA GLU A 335 12.75 -3.51 30.80
C GLU A 335 13.93 -4.24 31.45
#